data_68f5581ba842146e11c8ecc707942bff
#
_entry.id   68f5581ba842146e11c8ecc707942bff
#
_cell.length_a   1.000
_cell.length_b   1.000
_cell.length_c   1.000
_cell.angle_alpha   90.00
_cell.angle_beta   90.00
_cell.angle_gamma   90.00
#
_symmetry.space_group_name_H-M   'P 1'
#
loop_
_entity.id
_entity.type
_entity.pdbx_description
1 polymer ?
#
loop_
_entity_poly.entity_id
_entity_poly.type
_entity_poly.pdbx_seq_one_letter_code
_entity_poly.pdbx_strand_id
1 'polypeptide(L)'
;MKKRQKKAHIMEIQLNGGTVPAKIEWARQHFEKPVKLKEVFAQDEMIDVIGVTKGKGVKGVTSRWHTKKLPRKTHKGLRKVACIGAWHPSRVQFTVARAGQKGYHHRTEMNKKIYRIGDGIHTKDGKVIRNNASTGYDTTDKSITPMVSCI
;
A
#
# COMPACT_ATOMS: atom_id res chain seq x y z
N MET A 1 -11.60 -10.83 11.78
CA MET A 1 -11.82 -9.35 11.76
C MET A 1 -11.89 -8.81 13.17
N LYS A 2 -11.41 -7.58 13.40
CA LYS A 2 -11.62 -6.91 14.70
C LYS A 2 -13.12 -6.67 14.92
N LYS A 3 -13.61 -6.89 16.12
CA LYS A 3 -15.07 -6.85 16.48
C LYS A 3 -15.83 -5.57 16.03
N ARG A 4 -15.13 -4.46 15.75
CA ARG A 4 -15.75 -3.18 15.35
C ARG A 4 -15.58 -2.86 13.86
N GLN A 5 -14.96 -3.71 13.09
CA GLN A 5 -14.78 -3.48 11.66
C GLN A 5 -16.04 -3.91 10.89
N LYS A 6 -16.72 -2.93 10.30
CA LYS A 6 -17.98 -3.18 9.55
C LYS A 6 -17.74 -3.59 8.09
N LYS A 7 -16.56 -3.33 7.55
CA LYS A 7 -16.20 -3.60 6.15
C LYS A 7 -15.10 -4.64 6.06
N ALA A 8 -15.19 -5.51 5.07
CA ALA A 8 -14.18 -6.51 4.76
C ALA A 8 -13.74 -6.35 3.30
N HIS A 9 -12.58 -6.89 2.97
CA HIS A 9 -12.13 -7.00 1.60
C HIS A 9 -12.74 -8.26 0.99
N ILE A 10 -13.32 -8.12 -0.19
CA ILE A 10 -13.80 -9.21 -1.02
C ILE A 10 -13.43 -8.91 -2.45
N MET A 11 -12.87 -9.88 -3.15
CA MET A 11 -12.53 -9.76 -4.56
C MET A 11 -12.44 -11.13 -5.21
N GLU A 12 -12.61 -11.18 -6.51
CA GLU A 12 -12.40 -12.37 -7.30
C GLU A 12 -10.89 -12.58 -7.53
N ILE A 13 -10.45 -13.82 -7.37
CA ILE A 13 -9.07 -14.24 -7.61
C ILE A 13 -9.07 -15.27 -8.72
N GLN A 14 -8.39 -14.95 -9.82
CA GLN A 14 -8.30 -15.83 -10.96
C GLN A 14 -7.34 -16.99 -10.68
N LEU A 15 -7.80 -18.20 -11.00
CA LEU A 15 -6.94 -19.39 -11.03
C LEU A 15 -6.40 -19.60 -12.44
N ASN A 16 -5.08 -19.53 -12.57
CA ASN A 16 -4.39 -19.72 -13.85
C ASN A 16 -3.76 -21.11 -13.94
N GLY A 17 -3.55 -21.57 -15.17
CA GLY A 17 -2.90 -22.86 -15.45
C GLY A 17 -3.84 -24.06 -15.30
N GLY A 18 -3.40 -25.21 -15.78
CA GLY A 18 -4.12 -26.47 -15.69
C GLY A 18 -5.41 -26.55 -16.52
N THR A 19 -6.05 -27.68 -16.45
CA THR A 19 -7.37 -27.93 -17.07
C THR A 19 -8.51 -27.45 -16.18
N VAL A 20 -9.67 -27.19 -16.76
CA VAL A 20 -10.86 -26.74 -16.00
C VAL A 20 -11.22 -27.69 -14.84
N PRO A 21 -11.25 -29.02 -15.03
CA PRO A 21 -11.51 -29.93 -13.92
C PRO A 21 -10.48 -29.83 -12.78
N ALA A 22 -9.19 -29.68 -13.11
CA ALA A 22 -8.14 -29.53 -12.11
C ALA A 22 -8.28 -28.23 -11.30
N LYS A 23 -8.66 -27.14 -11.94
CA LYS A 23 -8.97 -25.86 -11.26
C LYS A 23 -10.14 -25.99 -10.29
N ILE A 24 -11.20 -26.66 -10.70
CA ILE A 24 -12.40 -26.89 -9.87
C ILE A 24 -12.02 -27.73 -8.63
N GLU A 25 -11.25 -28.78 -8.83
CA GLU A 25 -10.81 -29.65 -7.74
C GLU A 25 -9.94 -28.89 -6.74
N TRP A 26 -8.97 -28.11 -7.23
CA TRP A 26 -8.13 -27.26 -6.40
C TRP A 26 -8.95 -26.24 -5.61
N ALA A 27 -9.90 -25.58 -6.26
CA ALA A 27 -10.79 -24.62 -5.61
C ALA A 27 -11.63 -25.25 -4.49
N ARG A 28 -12.20 -26.44 -4.73
CA ARG A 28 -12.97 -27.19 -3.71
C ARG A 28 -12.15 -27.53 -2.48
N GLN A 29 -10.88 -27.88 -2.67
CA GLN A 29 -9.98 -28.20 -1.57
C GLN A 29 -9.64 -26.98 -0.69
N HIS A 30 -9.75 -25.77 -1.27
CA HIS A 30 -9.39 -24.51 -0.60
C HIS A 30 -10.61 -23.70 -0.11
N PHE A 31 -11.84 -24.17 -0.33
CA PHE A 31 -13.01 -23.50 0.22
C PHE A 31 -12.96 -23.43 1.74
N GLU A 32 -13.26 -22.25 2.30
CA GLU A 32 -13.26 -21.99 3.74
C GLU A 32 -11.89 -22.15 4.43
N LYS A 33 -10.83 -22.37 3.68
CA LYS A 33 -9.48 -22.51 4.20
C LYS A 33 -8.62 -21.29 3.83
N PRO A 34 -7.76 -20.81 4.73
CA PRO A 34 -6.80 -19.78 4.38
C PRO A 34 -5.73 -20.32 3.43
N VAL A 35 -5.53 -19.62 2.31
CA VAL A 35 -4.38 -19.87 1.42
C VAL A 35 -3.15 -19.21 2.03
N LYS A 36 -2.10 -19.97 2.25
CA LYS A 36 -0.85 -19.47 2.84
C LYS A 36 0.03 -18.83 1.78
N LEU A 37 0.77 -17.78 2.17
CA LEU A 37 1.73 -17.11 1.29
C LEU A 37 2.73 -18.06 0.63
N LYS A 38 3.21 -19.05 1.38
CA LYS A 38 4.18 -20.05 0.89
C LYS A 38 3.64 -20.99 -0.20
N GLU A 39 2.31 -21.07 -0.33
CA GLU A 39 1.67 -21.90 -1.36
C GLU A 39 1.57 -21.16 -2.69
N VAL A 40 1.66 -19.85 -2.68
CA VAL A 40 1.46 -18.99 -3.86
C VAL A 40 2.77 -18.34 -4.33
N PHE A 41 3.60 -17.87 -3.40
CA PHE A 41 4.80 -17.11 -3.73
C PHE A 41 6.08 -17.85 -3.35
N ALA A 42 7.10 -17.71 -4.20
CA ALA A 42 8.43 -18.23 -3.97
C ALA A 42 9.41 -17.12 -3.54
N GLN A 43 10.49 -17.51 -2.89
CA GLN A 43 11.59 -16.60 -2.61
C GLN A 43 12.25 -16.16 -3.93
N ASP A 44 12.75 -14.93 -3.96
CA ASP A 44 13.37 -14.29 -5.13
C ASP A 44 12.44 -14.04 -6.32
N GLU A 45 11.14 -14.28 -6.16
CA GLU A 45 10.13 -13.96 -7.17
C GLU A 45 9.96 -12.44 -7.30
N MET A 46 9.73 -11.98 -8.53
CA MET A 46 9.39 -10.59 -8.83
C MET A 46 7.88 -10.48 -9.00
N ILE A 47 7.27 -9.59 -8.23
CA ILE A 47 5.81 -9.39 -8.23
C ILE A 47 5.45 -7.92 -8.44
N ASP A 48 4.22 -7.70 -8.90
CA ASP A 48 3.60 -6.40 -8.97
C ASP A 48 2.56 -6.26 -7.86
N VAL A 49 2.64 -5.16 -7.11
CA VAL A 49 1.73 -4.90 -5.99
C VAL A 49 0.72 -3.85 -6.40
N ILE A 50 -0.54 -4.22 -6.36
CA ILE A 50 -1.67 -3.36 -6.69
C ILE A 50 -2.41 -3.00 -5.40
N GLY A 51 -2.61 -1.71 -5.18
CA GLY A 51 -3.27 -1.28 -3.95
C GLY A 51 -3.78 0.15 -4.01
N VAL A 52 -4.38 0.57 -2.93
CA VAL A 52 -4.89 1.93 -2.74
C VAL A 52 -4.08 2.62 -1.66
N THR A 53 -3.55 3.80 -1.97
CA THR A 53 -2.75 4.58 -1.03
C THR A 53 -3.62 5.11 0.11
N LYS A 54 -2.99 5.38 1.26
CA LYS A 54 -3.69 5.93 2.43
C LYS A 54 -4.34 7.28 2.10
N GLY A 55 -5.63 7.41 2.38
CA GLY A 55 -6.37 8.66 2.20
C GLY A 55 -5.95 9.73 3.20
N LYS A 56 -5.78 10.96 2.74
CA LYS A 56 -5.42 12.13 3.53
C LYS A 56 -6.43 13.28 3.39
N GLY A 57 -7.54 13.03 2.70
CA GLY A 57 -8.59 14.02 2.45
C GLY A 57 -8.15 15.15 1.51
N VAL A 58 -8.94 16.21 1.47
CA VAL A 58 -8.66 17.40 0.66
C VAL A 58 -7.52 18.19 1.31
N LYS A 59 -6.49 18.49 0.52
CA LYS A 59 -5.32 19.23 0.94
C LYS A 59 -5.04 20.41 0.01
N GLY A 60 -4.49 21.49 0.59
CA GLY A 60 -3.99 22.63 -0.17
C GLY A 60 -2.77 22.28 -1.02
N VAL A 61 -2.44 23.14 -1.96
CA VAL A 61 -1.38 22.91 -2.95
C VAL A 61 -0.01 22.64 -2.34
N THR A 62 0.34 23.31 -1.26
CA THR A 62 1.63 23.13 -0.58
C THR A 62 1.79 21.75 0.05
N SER A 63 0.73 21.22 0.65
CA SER A 63 0.74 19.88 1.24
C SER A 63 0.56 18.77 0.20
N ARG A 64 -0.20 19.05 -0.86
CA ARG A 64 -0.51 18.06 -1.89
C ARG A 64 0.62 17.88 -2.88
N TRP A 65 1.26 18.97 -3.32
CA TRP A 65 2.26 19.00 -4.39
C TRP A 65 3.65 19.46 -3.95
N HIS A 66 3.82 19.76 -2.65
CA HIS A 66 5.08 20.24 -2.09
C HIS A 66 5.60 21.51 -2.75
N THR A 67 4.71 22.37 -3.20
CA THR A 67 5.09 23.68 -3.77
C THR A 67 5.69 24.56 -2.70
N LYS A 68 6.63 25.42 -3.09
CA LYS A 68 7.28 26.37 -2.20
C LYS A 68 6.25 27.35 -1.63
N LYS A 69 6.29 27.55 -0.33
CA LYS A 69 5.51 28.57 0.36
C LYS A 69 5.97 29.95 -0.08
N LEU A 70 5.04 30.83 -0.45
CA LEU A 70 5.35 32.20 -0.83
C LEU A 70 5.86 33.03 0.38
N PRO A 71 6.53 34.18 0.15
CA PRO A 71 7.02 35.05 1.22
C PRO A 71 5.90 35.53 2.15
N ARG A 72 6.23 35.78 3.42
CA ARG A 72 5.27 36.23 4.45
C ARG A 72 4.42 37.45 4.04
N LYS A 73 5.01 38.37 3.31
CA LYS A 73 4.34 39.62 2.87
C LYS A 73 3.38 39.44 1.70
N THR A 74 3.19 38.19 1.20
CA THR A 74 2.33 37.96 0.03
C THR A 74 0.88 38.27 0.33
N HIS A 75 0.30 39.16 -0.45
CA HIS A 75 -1.11 39.51 -0.36
C HIS A 75 -2.00 38.33 -0.81
N LYS A 76 -3.18 38.18 -0.20
CA LYS A 76 -4.15 37.09 -0.45
C LYS A 76 -3.67 35.66 -0.11
N GLY A 77 -2.61 35.53 0.66
CA GLY A 77 -2.15 34.25 1.22
C GLY A 77 -0.91 33.70 0.55
N LEU A 78 -0.14 32.98 1.35
CA LEU A 78 1.18 32.49 0.99
C LEU A 78 1.24 30.98 0.64
N ARG A 79 0.16 30.25 0.90
CA ARG A 79 0.08 28.81 0.60
C ARG A 79 -0.66 28.55 -0.73
N LYS A 80 -0.20 29.21 -1.78
CA LYS A 80 -0.80 29.20 -3.13
C LYS A 80 0.28 29.05 -4.19
N VAL A 81 -0.16 28.77 -5.40
CA VAL A 81 0.68 28.85 -6.61
C VAL A 81 0.52 30.26 -7.18
N ALA A 82 1.63 30.93 -7.44
CA ALA A 82 1.63 32.31 -7.92
C ALA A 82 1.01 32.46 -9.32
N CYS A 83 1.33 31.54 -10.23
CA CYS A 83 0.83 31.54 -11.60
C CYS A 83 0.31 30.15 -11.97
N ILE A 84 -0.82 30.09 -12.63
CA ILE A 84 -1.47 28.85 -13.08
C ILE A 84 -1.32 28.61 -14.58
N GLY A 85 -0.62 29.47 -15.27
CA GLY A 85 -0.35 29.38 -16.70
C GLY A 85 -0.32 30.73 -17.40
N ALA A 86 0.04 30.72 -18.66
CA ALA A 86 0.03 31.89 -19.54
C ALA A 86 -1.40 32.20 -20.01
N TRP A 87 -1.57 33.32 -20.73
CA TRP A 87 -2.86 33.69 -21.35
C TRP A 87 -3.30 32.62 -22.38
N HIS A 88 -2.38 32.17 -23.20
CA HIS A 88 -2.57 31.06 -24.12
C HIS A 88 -1.73 29.84 -23.69
N PRO A 89 -2.33 28.65 -23.65
CA PRO A 89 -3.73 28.31 -23.89
C PRO A 89 -4.65 28.92 -22.83
N SER A 90 -5.88 29.29 -23.21
CA SER A 90 -6.86 29.95 -22.34
C SER A 90 -7.46 29.06 -21.24
N ARG A 91 -6.92 27.85 -21.08
CA ARG A 91 -7.30 26.87 -20.04
C ARG A 91 -6.14 26.62 -19.08
N VAL A 92 -6.45 26.18 -17.88
CA VAL A 92 -5.42 25.68 -16.95
C VAL A 92 -5.09 24.24 -17.33
N GLN A 93 -3.82 23.97 -17.58
CA GLN A 93 -3.37 22.62 -17.91
C GLN A 93 -3.48 21.69 -16.70
N PHE A 94 -3.68 20.40 -16.95
CA PHE A 94 -3.80 19.40 -15.87
C PHE A 94 -2.52 19.23 -15.06
N THR A 95 -1.37 19.61 -15.60
CA THR A 95 -0.06 19.54 -14.96
C THR A 95 0.14 20.57 -13.86
N VAL A 96 -0.71 21.61 -13.81
CA VAL A 96 -0.61 22.68 -12.81
C VAL A 96 -1.05 22.16 -11.45
N ALA A 97 -0.23 22.40 -10.43
CA ALA A 97 -0.52 22.01 -9.07
C ALA A 97 -1.76 22.76 -8.53
N ARG A 98 -2.77 22.02 -8.09
CA ARG A 98 -4.01 22.54 -7.54
C ARG A 98 -4.37 21.83 -6.24
N ALA A 99 -5.15 22.49 -5.39
CA ALA A 99 -5.74 21.86 -4.21
C ALA A 99 -6.71 20.72 -4.62
N GLY A 100 -6.88 19.75 -3.76
CA GLY A 100 -7.81 18.64 -3.99
C GLY A 100 -7.48 17.44 -3.12
N GLN A 101 -8.01 16.28 -3.51
CA GLN A 101 -7.82 15.01 -2.81
C GLN A 101 -6.35 14.60 -2.82
N LYS A 102 -5.82 14.25 -1.65
CA LYS A 102 -4.51 13.63 -1.48
C LYS A 102 -4.67 12.23 -0.91
N GLY A 103 -4.05 11.26 -1.57
CA GLY A 103 -4.17 9.87 -1.19
C GLY A 103 -5.51 9.24 -1.58
N TYR A 104 -5.71 7.99 -1.20
CA TYR A 104 -6.80 7.13 -1.66
C TYR A 104 -6.77 6.96 -3.18
N HIS A 105 -5.57 6.73 -3.71
CA HIS A 105 -5.33 6.53 -5.14
C HIS A 105 -4.96 5.08 -5.41
N HIS A 106 -5.58 4.50 -6.43
CA HIS A 106 -5.17 3.19 -6.95
C HIS A 106 -3.80 3.31 -7.63
N ARG A 107 -2.87 2.46 -7.23
CA ARG A 107 -1.50 2.41 -7.77
C ARG A 107 -1.06 0.98 -7.97
N THR A 108 -0.21 0.79 -8.97
CA THR A 108 0.50 -0.46 -9.21
C THR A 108 1.98 -0.19 -9.07
N GLU A 109 2.63 -0.86 -8.13
CA GLU A 109 4.07 -0.82 -7.97
C GLU A 109 4.66 -2.09 -8.57
N MET A 110 5.47 -1.93 -9.61
CA MET A 110 6.04 -3.04 -10.38
C MET A 110 7.39 -3.49 -9.85
N ASN A 111 7.77 -4.73 -10.20
CA ASN A 111 9.11 -5.28 -9.99
C ASN A 111 9.55 -5.27 -8.52
N LYS A 112 8.65 -5.65 -7.60
CA LYS A 112 9.00 -5.87 -6.19
C LYS A 112 9.54 -7.28 -6.01
N LYS A 113 10.78 -7.40 -5.53
CA LYS A 113 11.41 -8.70 -5.26
C LYS A 113 11.06 -9.18 -3.86
N ILE A 114 10.69 -10.45 -3.76
CA ILE A 114 10.46 -11.12 -2.48
C ILE A 114 11.80 -11.61 -1.96
N TYR A 115 12.39 -10.92 -0.99
CA TYR A 115 13.66 -11.34 -0.40
C TYR A 115 13.50 -12.49 0.59
N ARG A 116 12.44 -12.47 1.36
CA ARG A 116 12.23 -13.46 2.42
C ARG A 116 10.75 -13.64 2.71
N ILE A 117 10.33 -14.89 2.82
CA ILE A 117 9.00 -15.26 3.32
C ILE A 117 9.16 -15.89 4.69
N GLY A 118 8.53 -15.35 5.71
CA GLY A 118 8.58 -15.84 7.08
C GLY A 118 7.21 -15.88 7.72
N ASP A 119 7.08 -16.67 8.77
CA ASP A 119 5.88 -16.65 9.62
C ASP A 119 6.03 -15.48 10.62
N GLY A 120 4.92 -14.84 11.00
CA GLY A 120 4.93 -13.74 11.96
C GLY A 120 5.44 -14.17 13.35
N ILE A 121 5.68 -13.18 14.20
CA ILE A 121 6.01 -13.43 15.60
C ILE A 121 4.73 -13.78 16.33
N HIS A 122 4.77 -14.92 17.03
CA HIS A 122 3.70 -15.35 17.90
C HIS A 122 4.18 -15.28 19.35
N THR A 123 3.51 -14.45 20.14
CA THR A 123 3.71 -14.38 21.58
C THR A 123 2.50 -14.98 22.30
N LYS A 124 2.75 -15.82 23.28
CA LYS A 124 1.73 -16.32 24.21
C LYS A 124 2.24 -16.07 25.63
N ASP A 125 1.40 -15.48 26.47
CA ASP A 125 1.72 -15.19 27.88
C ASP A 125 3.04 -14.42 28.08
N GLY A 126 3.32 -13.45 27.18
CA GLY A 126 4.54 -12.64 27.19
C GLY A 126 5.82 -13.35 26.72
N LYS A 127 5.73 -14.64 26.40
CA LYS A 127 6.85 -15.41 25.85
C LYS A 127 6.75 -15.51 24.33
N VAL A 128 7.87 -15.30 23.63
CA VAL A 128 7.95 -15.47 22.18
C VAL A 128 7.99 -16.96 21.87
N ILE A 129 6.91 -17.51 21.30
CA ILE A 129 6.84 -18.91 20.88
C ILE A 129 7.58 -19.11 19.55
N ARG A 130 7.51 -18.11 18.66
CA ARG A 130 8.08 -18.18 17.33
C ARG A 130 8.61 -16.80 16.93
N ASN A 131 9.90 -16.75 16.64
CA ASN A 131 10.56 -15.56 16.12
C ASN A 131 11.26 -15.92 14.80
N ASN A 132 10.87 -15.27 13.71
CA ASN A 132 11.49 -15.45 12.40
C ASN A 132 12.61 -14.45 12.10
N ALA A 133 12.92 -13.56 13.01
CA ALA A 133 14.11 -12.73 12.91
C ALA A 133 15.36 -13.60 13.19
N SER A 134 15.91 -14.20 12.16
CA SER A 134 17.19 -14.95 12.24
C SER A 134 18.41 -14.05 12.09
N THR A 135 18.24 -12.75 11.96
CA THR A 135 19.29 -11.72 11.89
C THR A 135 19.03 -10.73 13.00
N GLY A 136 20.01 -9.91 13.40
CA GLY A 136 19.98 -9.00 14.54
C GLY A 136 18.83 -7.99 14.64
N TYR A 137 17.74 -8.21 13.90
CA TYR A 137 16.49 -7.48 14.06
C TYR A 137 15.66 -8.17 15.13
N ASP A 138 15.66 -7.60 16.32
CA ASP A 138 14.70 -7.98 17.34
C ASP A 138 13.38 -7.25 17.04
N THR A 139 12.40 -8.01 16.62
CA THR A 139 11.06 -7.49 16.32
C THR A 139 10.24 -7.16 17.57
N THR A 140 10.76 -7.46 18.76
CA THR A 140 10.20 -7.01 20.04
C THR A 140 10.67 -5.60 20.38
N ASP A 141 11.74 -5.13 19.77
CA ASP A 141 12.24 -3.77 19.96
C ASP A 141 11.35 -2.80 19.18
N LYS A 142 10.67 -1.93 19.91
CA LYS A 142 9.78 -0.91 19.35
C LYS A 142 10.52 0.18 18.57
N SER A 143 11.83 0.30 18.72
CA SER A 143 12.69 1.23 17.97
C SER A 143 12.89 0.79 16.54
N ILE A 144 12.78 -0.51 16.28
CA ILE A 144 12.86 -1.07 14.94
C ILE A 144 11.45 -1.15 14.40
N THR A 145 11.15 -0.32 13.41
CA THR A 145 9.93 -0.51 12.62
C THR A 145 10.02 -1.88 11.98
N PRO A 146 9.16 -2.84 12.35
CA PRO A 146 9.19 -4.11 11.66
C PRO A 146 9.02 -3.81 10.19
N MET A 147 9.96 -4.24 9.37
CA MET A 147 9.72 -4.34 7.94
C MET A 147 8.61 -5.39 7.82
N VAL A 148 7.40 -4.94 8.01
CA VAL A 148 6.24 -5.69 7.61
C VAL A 148 6.39 -5.81 6.12
N SER A 149 6.83 -6.96 5.67
CA SER A 149 6.59 -7.38 4.31
C SER A 149 5.08 -7.53 4.18
N CYS A 150 4.40 -6.39 4.22
CA CYS A 150 3.03 -6.31 3.82
C CYS A 150 3.04 -6.35 2.30
N ILE A 151 2.80 -7.49 1.79
CA ILE A 151 2.02 -7.60 0.59
C ILE A 151 0.58 -7.64 1.02
#